data_35cf4947bc7590b6111bda75c695371d
#
_entry.id   35cf4947bc7590b6111bda75c695371d
#
_cell.length_a   1.000
_cell.length_b   1.000
_cell.length_c   1.000
_cell.angle_alpha   90.00
_cell.angle_beta   90.00
_cell.angle_gamma   90.00
#
_symmetry.space_group_name_H-M   'P 1'
#
loop_
_entity.id
_entity.type
_entity.pdbx_description
1 polymer ?
#
loop_
_entity_poly.entity_id
_entity_poly.type
_entity_poly.pdbx_seq_one_letter_code
_entity_poly.pdbx_strand_id
1 'polypeptide(L)'
;MSSPPGSNDLTTGDIPESGWFPALTIGDGLEVYGFTFVAFALGVVYWFVLNRTRFGFDLRATGASESAAQASGVDAKKMIMTSMLISGAVAGLAGMPLLLGESHTYNLSFPVGIGFTGITIALLGRNSPIGIFFAALLIAFIDKASAGLDTAGYAKEIGTIMQGLIVIAVVVSYELVRRYGIRRQQQKVGQELAAGHALKTDNKEVAA
;
A
#
# COMPACT_ATOMS: atom_id res chain seq x y z
N MET A 1 0.84 -34.22 -7.33
CA MET A 1 1.65 -33.58 -6.28
C MET A 1 2.68 -34.61 -5.82
N SER A 2 3.94 -34.28 -5.91
CA SER A 2 5.06 -35.14 -5.47
C SER A 2 5.80 -34.42 -4.35
N SER A 3 6.25 -35.16 -3.33
CA SER A 3 7.18 -34.60 -2.33
C SER A 3 8.59 -34.69 -2.88
N PRO A 4 9.40 -33.63 -2.80
CA PRO A 4 10.84 -33.73 -3.04
C PRO A 4 11.45 -34.72 -2.07
N PRO A 5 12.49 -35.50 -2.47
CA PRO A 5 13.12 -36.45 -1.58
C PRO A 5 13.72 -35.73 -0.35
N GLY A 6 13.15 -36.04 0.83
CA GLY A 6 13.58 -35.47 2.11
C GLY A 6 12.73 -34.33 2.67
N SER A 7 11.66 -33.89 2.00
CA SER A 7 10.71 -32.92 2.55
C SER A 7 9.28 -33.50 2.60
N ASN A 8 8.52 -33.11 3.63
CA ASN A 8 7.11 -33.46 3.76
C ASN A 8 6.20 -32.46 3.01
N ASP A 9 6.77 -31.51 2.28
CA ASP A 9 6.02 -30.51 1.57
C ASP A 9 5.50 -31.06 0.24
N LEU A 10 4.17 -31.00 0.07
CA LEU A 10 3.50 -31.33 -1.18
C LEU A 10 3.68 -30.16 -2.17
N THR A 11 4.52 -30.40 -3.19
CA THR A 11 4.74 -29.43 -4.26
C THR A 11 4.14 -29.90 -5.58
N THR A 12 3.82 -28.95 -6.47
CA THR A 12 3.60 -29.27 -7.88
C THR A 12 4.94 -29.58 -8.55
N GLY A 13 4.90 -30.23 -9.72
CA GLY A 13 6.11 -30.33 -10.56
C GLY A 13 6.66 -28.96 -10.93
N ASP A 14 7.93 -28.92 -11.28
CA ASP A 14 8.61 -27.69 -11.70
C ASP A 14 7.97 -27.12 -12.95
N ILE A 15 7.82 -25.80 -12.99
CA ILE A 15 7.36 -25.08 -14.17
C ILE A 15 8.46 -25.18 -15.23
N PRO A 16 8.15 -25.56 -16.50
CA PRO A 16 9.14 -25.60 -17.57
C PRO A 16 9.86 -24.25 -17.73
N GLU A 17 11.16 -24.29 -18.06
CA GLU A 17 11.99 -23.07 -18.22
C GLU A 17 11.38 -22.06 -19.22
N SER A 18 10.57 -22.51 -20.17
CA SER A 18 9.82 -21.64 -21.10
C SER A 18 8.76 -20.79 -20.41
N GLY A 19 8.35 -21.14 -19.19
CA GLY A 19 7.40 -20.38 -18.38
C GLY A 19 8.06 -19.45 -17.36
N TRP A 20 9.39 -19.46 -17.26
CA TRP A 20 10.13 -18.59 -16.34
C TRP A 20 10.16 -17.16 -16.85
N PHE A 21 9.97 -16.23 -15.96
CA PHE A 21 10.08 -14.82 -16.32
C PHE A 21 11.58 -14.43 -16.32
N PRO A 22 12.10 -13.80 -17.39
CA PRO A 22 13.52 -13.50 -17.51
C PRO A 22 13.99 -12.59 -16.38
N ALA A 23 15.05 -12.99 -15.69
CA ALA A 23 15.79 -12.13 -14.79
C ALA A 23 16.87 -11.38 -15.57
N LEU A 24 16.98 -10.08 -15.38
CA LEU A 24 18.05 -9.25 -15.93
C LEU A 24 19.18 -9.19 -14.91
N THR A 25 20.30 -9.82 -15.24
CA THR A 25 21.52 -9.74 -14.42
C THR A 25 22.20 -8.40 -14.69
N ILE A 26 22.22 -7.52 -13.71
CA ILE A 26 22.91 -6.21 -13.81
C ILE A 26 24.18 -6.28 -12.96
N GLY A 27 25.34 -6.45 -13.62
CA GLY A 27 26.65 -6.47 -12.95
C GLY A 27 26.93 -7.75 -12.14
N ASP A 28 27.86 -7.67 -11.21
CA ASP A 28 28.33 -8.82 -10.41
C ASP A 28 27.28 -9.28 -9.37
N GLY A 29 26.26 -10.02 -9.83
CA GLY A 29 25.35 -10.75 -8.94
C GLY A 29 24.07 -10.04 -8.51
N LEU A 30 23.69 -8.89 -9.10
CA LEU A 30 22.38 -8.28 -8.89
C LEU A 30 21.39 -8.82 -9.94
N GLU A 31 20.51 -9.71 -9.50
CA GLU A 31 19.41 -10.21 -10.32
C GLU A 31 18.17 -9.32 -10.12
N VAL A 32 17.79 -8.58 -11.16
CA VAL A 32 16.54 -7.83 -11.18
C VAL A 32 15.50 -8.64 -11.95
N TYR A 33 14.55 -9.17 -11.22
CA TYR A 33 13.45 -9.91 -11.83
C TYR A 33 12.60 -9.00 -12.72
N GLY A 34 12.24 -9.46 -13.91
CA GLY A 34 11.43 -8.69 -14.86
C GLY A 34 10.08 -8.22 -14.30
N PHE A 35 9.53 -8.92 -13.31
CA PHE A 35 8.33 -8.49 -12.57
C PHE A 35 8.49 -7.14 -11.84
N THR A 36 9.71 -6.71 -11.55
CA THR A 36 9.95 -5.37 -10.97
C THR A 36 9.49 -4.27 -11.93
N PHE A 37 9.71 -4.46 -13.22
CA PHE A 37 9.22 -3.51 -14.24
C PHE A 37 7.69 -3.54 -14.36
N VAL A 38 7.07 -4.72 -14.25
CA VAL A 38 5.61 -4.85 -14.23
C VAL A 38 5.03 -4.16 -13.00
N ALA A 39 5.61 -4.35 -11.82
CA ALA A 39 5.18 -3.69 -10.60
C ALA A 39 5.32 -2.16 -10.71
N PHE A 40 6.42 -1.67 -11.27
CA PHE A 40 6.62 -0.24 -11.50
C PHE A 40 5.59 0.33 -12.49
N ALA A 41 5.34 -0.38 -13.61
CA ALA A 41 4.33 0.00 -14.58
C ALA A 41 2.93 0.06 -13.95
N LEU A 42 2.56 -0.95 -13.15
CA LEU A 42 1.30 -0.96 -12.39
C LEU A 42 1.22 0.23 -11.42
N GLY A 43 2.31 0.59 -10.75
CA GLY A 43 2.38 1.76 -9.87
C GLY A 43 2.14 3.08 -10.63
N VAL A 44 2.73 3.22 -11.82
CA VAL A 44 2.51 4.38 -12.70
C VAL A 44 1.07 4.44 -13.20
N VAL A 45 0.51 3.31 -13.65
CA VAL A 45 -0.91 3.21 -14.06
C VAL A 45 -1.84 3.58 -12.92
N TYR A 46 -1.59 3.04 -11.72
CA TYR A 46 -2.35 3.37 -10.52
C TYR A 46 -2.31 4.88 -10.21
N TRP A 47 -1.12 5.48 -10.23
CA TRP A 47 -0.96 6.92 -10.04
C TRP A 47 -1.73 7.72 -11.09
N PHE A 48 -1.62 7.33 -12.37
CA PHE A 48 -2.30 8.00 -13.48
C PHE A 48 -3.81 7.90 -13.35
N VAL A 49 -4.34 6.69 -13.10
CA VAL A 49 -5.79 6.45 -12.94
C VAL A 49 -6.36 7.28 -11.79
N LEU A 50 -5.70 7.29 -10.64
CA LEU A 50 -6.19 8.05 -9.48
C LEU A 50 -6.12 9.56 -9.67
N ASN A 51 -5.08 10.09 -10.32
CA ASN A 51 -4.85 11.54 -10.34
C ASN A 51 -5.27 12.21 -11.64
N ARG A 52 -5.43 11.46 -12.72
CA ARG A 52 -5.66 12.02 -14.06
C ARG A 52 -6.96 11.56 -14.71
N THR A 53 -7.75 10.69 -14.10
CA THR A 53 -9.00 10.19 -14.70
C THR A 53 -10.23 10.59 -13.88
N ARG A 54 -11.40 10.62 -14.56
CA ARG A 54 -12.70 10.82 -13.91
C ARG A 54 -12.99 9.71 -12.90
N PHE A 55 -12.63 8.47 -13.23
CA PHE A 55 -12.76 7.33 -12.32
C PHE A 55 -12.06 7.56 -10.99
N GLY A 56 -10.82 8.07 -11.00
CA GLY A 56 -10.08 8.38 -9.77
C GLY A 56 -10.71 9.53 -8.96
N PHE A 57 -11.33 10.51 -9.63
CA PHE A 57 -12.08 11.56 -8.96
C PHE A 57 -13.34 11.00 -8.28
N ASP A 58 -14.16 10.25 -9.03
CA ASP A 58 -15.41 9.67 -8.53
C ASP A 58 -15.14 8.69 -7.39
N LEU A 59 -14.07 7.90 -7.48
CA LEU A 59 -13.63 6.97 -6.44
C LEU A 59 -13.28 7.70 -5.15
N ARG A 60 -12.53 8.81 -5.22
CA ARG A 60 -12.18 9.60 -4.05
C ARG A 60 -13.38 10.33 -3.47
N ALA A 61 -14.27 10.85 -4.31
CA ALA A 61 -15.52 11.48 -3.88
C ALA A 61 -16.39 10.47 -3.12
N THR A 62 -16.55 9.26 -3.65
CA THR A 62 -17.31 8.17 -3.00
C THR A 62 -16.66 7.76 -1.68
N GLY A 63 -15.33 7.69 -1.62
CA GLY A 63 -14.60 7.36 -0.40
C GLY A 63 -14.62 8.46 0.68
N ALA A 64 -14.82 9.72 0.29
CA ALA A 64 -14.95 10.84 1.23
C ALA A 64 -16.36 10.93 1.82
N SER A 65 -17.39 10.81 1.00
CA SER A 65 -18.79 10.77 1.41
C SER A 65 -19.66 10.15 0.32
N GLU A 66 -20.24 9.00 0.60
CA GLU A 66 -21.11 8.29 -0.34
C GLU A 66 -22.36 9.12 -0.69
N SER A 67 -22.97 9.75 0.30
CA SER A 67 -24.17 10.59 0.10
C SER A 67 -23.89 11.84 -0.73
N ALA A 68 -22.75 12.51 -0.51
CA ALA A 68 -22.34 13.66 -1.29
C ALA A 68 -22.00 13.29 -2.74
N ALA A 69 -21.37 12.13 -2.95
CA ALA A 69 -21.05 11.61 -4.27
C ALA A 69 -22.33 11.31 -5.07
N GLN A 70 -23.31 10.66 -4.45
CA GLN A 70 -24.63 10.40 -5.06
C GLN A 70 -25.38 11.70 -5.40
N ALA A 71 -25.36 12.69 -4.51
CA ALA A 71 -25.95 14.00 -4.79
C ALA A 71 -25.28 14.73 -5.97
N SER A 72 -24.01 14.42 -6.22
CA SER A 72 -23.25 14.94 -7.37
C SER A 72 -23.40 14.10 -8.65
N GLY A 73 -24.30 13.09 -8.65
CA GLY A 73 -24.57 12.22 -9.80
C GLY A 73 -23.62 11.04 -9.98
N VAL A 74 -22.76 10.76 -9.00
CA VAL A 74 -21.86 9.60 -9.03
C VAL A 74 -22.58 8.36 -8.50
N ASP A 75 -22.58 7.27 -9.27
CA ASP A 75 -23.11 5.98 -8.83
C ASP A 75 -22.11 5.30 -7.89
N ALA A 76 -22.23 5.59 -6.59
CA ALA A 76 -21.33 5.07 -5.56
C ALA A 76 -21.29 3.52 -5.53
N LYS A 77 -22.42 2.86 -5.81
CA LYS A 77 -22.51 1.40 -5.82
C LYS A 77 -21.66 0.77 -6.94
N LYS A 78 -21.76 1.33 -8.16
CA LYS A 78 -20.91 0.90 -9.28
C LYS A 78 -19.45 1.19 -9.01
N MET A 79 -19.13 2.32 -8.36
CA MET A 79 -17.76 2.71 -8.04
C MET A 79 -17.12 1.73 -7.06
N ILE A 80 -17.85 1.33 -6.01
CA ILE A 80 -17.39 0.32 -5.04
C ILE A 80 -17.18 -1.02 -5.74
N MET A 81 -18.14 -1.50 -6.54
CA MET A 81 -18.00 -2.78 -7.23
C MET A 81 -16.81 -2.79 -8.21
N THR A 82 -16.65 -1.72 -8.99
CA THR A 82 -15.55 -1.62 -9.95
C THR A 82 -14.19 -1.57 -9.25
N SER A 83 -14.08 -0.85 -8.13
CA SER A 83 -12.84 -0.80 -7.34
C SER A 83 -12.48 -2.16 -6.75
N MET A 84 -13.46 -2.93 -6.27
CA MET A 84 -13.25 -4.28 -5.76
C MET A 84 -12.79 -5.24 -6.87
N LEU A 85 -13.40 -5.18 -8.06
CA LEU A 85 -13.01 -6.01 -9.20
C LEU A 85 -11.58 -5.70 -9.66
N ILE A 86 -11.22 -4.41 -9.77
CA ILE A 86 -9.85 -4.00 -10.13
C ILE A 86 -8.86 -4.45 -9.05
N SER A 87 -9.20 -4.25 -7.78
CA SER A 87 -8.37 -4.69 -6.66
C SER A 87 -8.14 -6.20 -6.67
N GLY A 88 -9.19 -6.99 -6.92
CA GLY A 88 -9.09 -8.44 -7.04
C GLY A 88 -8.22 -8.88 -8.22
N ALA A 89 -8.35 -8.22 -9.38
CA ALA A 89 -7.52 -8.50 -10.55
C ALA A 89 -6.03 -8.22 -10.27
N VAL A 90 -5.71 -7.09 -9.63
CA VAL A 90 -4.33 -6.75 -9.25
C VAL A 90 -3.80 -7.69 -8.17
N ALA A 91 -4.64 -8.07 -7.20
CA ALA A 91 -4.27 -9.05 -6.17
C ALA A 91 -3.90 -10.42 -6.76
N GLY A 92 -4.57 -10.85 -7.83
CA GLY A 92 -4.23 -12.07 -8.56
C GLY A 92 -2.83 -12.06 -9.17
N LEU A 93 -2.29 -10.88 -9.49
CA LEU A 93 -0.93 -10.74 -10.00
C LEU A 93 0.15 -10.77 -8.90
N ALA A 94 -0.23 -10.56 -7.63
CA ALA A 94 0.73 -10.40 -6.53
C ALA A 94 1.55 -11.67 -6.24
N GLY A 95 1.00 -12.85 -6.52
CA GLY A 95 1.70 -14.14 -6.36
C GLY A 95 2.60 -14.54 -7.54
N MET A 96 2.40 -13.92 -8.71
CA MET A 96 3.13 -14.29 -9.93
C MET A 96 4.66 -14.11 -9.84
N PRO A 97 5.20 -13.03 -9.24
CA PRO A 97 6.64 -12.86 -9.10
C PRO A 97 7.30 -13.99 -8.33
N LEU A 98 6.67 -14.47 -7.27
CA LEU A 98 7.18 -15.56 -6.46
C LEU A 98 7.12 -16.89 -7.23
N LEU A 99 6.01 -17.15 -7.92
CA LEU A 99 5.77 -18.39 -8.65
C LEU A 99 6.66 -18.52 -9.90
N LEU A 100 6.75 -17.46 -10.70
CA LEU A 100 7.43 -17.49 -12.01
C LEU A 100 8.87 -16.95 -11.95
N GLY A 101 9.23 -16.25 -10.88
CA GLY A 101 10.54 -15.63 -10.73
C GLY A 101 11.46 -16.29 -9.72
N GLU A 102 10.95 -16.86 -8.64
CA GLU A 102 11.80 -17.35 -7.54
C GLU A 102 11.61 -18.85 -7.26
N SER A 103 10.38 -19.31 -7.03
CA SER A 103 10.14 -20.68 -6.56
C SER A 103 9.99 -21.71 -7.68
N HIS A 104 9.48 -21.30 -8.84
CA HIS A 104 9.16 -22.15 -10.00
C HIS A 104 8.29 -23.38 -9.69
N THR A 105 7.85 -23.51 -8.43
CA THR A 105 6.97 -24.57 -7.92
C THR A 105 5.87 -23.96 -7.06
N TYR A 106 4.68 -24.53 -7.11
CA TYR A 106 3.61 -24.18 -6.18
C TYR A 106 3.63 -25.18 -5.02
N ASN A 107 3.70 -24.69 -3.79
CA ASN A 107 3.62 -25.48 -2.57
C ASN A 107 2.44 -25.00 -1.69
N LEU A 108 2.07 -25.82 -0.69
CA LEU A 108 0.98 -25.50 0.24
C LEU A 108 1.29 -24.28 1.13
N SER A 109 2.56 -23.92 1.29
CA SER A 109 3.03 -22.75 2.05
C SER A 109 3.16 -21.52 1.17
N PHE A 110 2.65 -21.57 -0.08
CA PHE A 110 2.69 -20.45 -1.01
C PHE A 110 1.99 -19.22 -0.43
N PRO A 111 2.47 -18.05 -0.65
CA PRO A 111 2.80 -16.94 0.22
C PRO A 111 1.77 -16.68 1.31
N VAL A 112 1.94 -17.35 2.44
CA VAL A 112 1.19 -17.06 3.66
C VAL A 112 1.52 -15.63 4.12
N GLY A 113 0.49 -14.81 4.26
CA GLY A 113 0.64 -13.46 4.81
C GLY A 113 0.90 -12.34 3.82
N ILE A 114 1.07 -12.59 2.51
CA ILE A 114 1.31 -11.53 1.51
C ILE A 114 0.20 -10.46 1.52
N GLY A 115 -1.05 -10.84 1.80
CA GLY A 115 -2.15 -9.91 1.95
C GLY A 115 -1.98 -8.96 3.14
N PHE A 116 -1.51 -9.48 4.28
CA PHE A 116 -1.21 -8.64 5.45
C PHE A 116 -0.05 -7.69 5.19
N THR A 117 1.00 -8.16 4.52
CA THR A 117 2.11 -7.29 4.09
C THR A 117 1.61 -6.19 3.16
N GLY A 118 0.71 -6.51 2.23
CA GLY A 118 0.08 -5.52 1.35
C GLY A 118 -0.73 -4.46 2.11
N ILE A 119 -1.52 -4.86 3.10
CA ILE A 119 -2.26 -3.94 3.98
C ILE A 119 -1.28 -3.04 4.76
N THR A 120 -0.22 -3.63 5.31
CA THR A 120 0.83 -2.92 6.03
C THR A 120 1.48 -1.84 5.15
N ILE A 121 1.86 -2.19 3.93
CA ILE A 121 2.45 -1.26 2.95
C ILE A 121 1.45 -0.15 2.58
N ALA A 122 0.17 -0.48 2.37
CA ALA A 122 -0.86 0.49 2.05
C ALA A 122 -1.08 1.51 3.19
N LEU A 123 -1.16 1.03 4.44
CA LEU A 123 -1.28 1.88 5.62
C LEU A 123 -0.04 2.75 5.83
N LEU A 124 1.14 2.17 5.73
CA LEU A 124 2.41 2.87 5.84
C LEU A 124 2.56 3.95 4.76
N GLY A 125 2.17 3.64 3.52
CA GLY A 125 2.15 4.54 2.37
C GLY A 125 0.96 5.51 2.36
N ARG A 126 0.06 5.45 3.37
CA ARG A 126 -1.12 6.32 3.50
C ARG A 126 -2.06 6.28 2.29
N ASN A 127 -2.19 5.15 1.66
CA ASN A 127 -2.96 4.95 0.43
C ASN A 127 -2.58 5.93 -0.71
N SER A 128 -1.40 6.55 -0.62
CA SER A 128 -0.85 7.43 -1.66
C SER A 128 0.07 6.62 -2.58
N PRO A 129 -0.02 6.75 -3.91
CA PRO A 129 0.80 5.96 -4.83
C PRO A 129 2.31 6.09 -4.57
N ILE A 130 2.78 7.32 -4.34
CA ILE A 130 4.19 7.60 -4.02
C ILE A 130 4.55 7.03 -2.65
N GLY A 131 3.67 7.19 -1.66
CA GLY A 131 3.87 6.65 -0.31
C GLY A 131 3.95 5.13 -0.31
N ILE A 132 3.09 4.45 -1.08
CA ILE A 132 3.09 2.99 -1.23
C ILE A 132 4.42 2.51 -1.84
N PHE A 133 4.96 3.24 -2.84
CA PHE A 133 6.25 2.92 -3.44
C PHE A 133 7.38 2.93 -2.40
N PHE A 134 7.50 4.00 -1.62
CA PHE A 134 8.54 4.09 -0.58
C PHE A 134 8.31 3.10 0.57
N ALA A 135 7.05 2.87 0.96
CA ALA A 135 6.70 1.88 1.97
C ALA A 135 7.06 0.46 1.52
N ALA A 136 6.78 0.10 0.27
CA ALA A 136 7.13 -1.20 -0.30
C ALA A 136 8.66 -1.40 -0.33
N LEU A 137 9.40 -0.36 -0.72
CA LEU A 137 10.86 -0.40 -0.74
C LEU A 137 11.46 -0.58 0.68
N LEU A 138 10.89 0.11 1.67
CA LEU A 138 11.30 -0.04 3.08
C LEU A 138 11.04 -1.47 3.59
N ILE A 139 9.84 -2.00 3.36
CA ILE A 139 9.48 -3.37 3.79
C ILE A 139 10.35 -4.39 3.09
N ALA A 140 10.56 -4.28 1.78
CA ALA A 140 11.44 -5.18 1.04
C ALA A 140 12.89 -5.13 1.55
N PHE A 141 13.38 -3.96 1.94
CA PHE A 141 14.70 -3.81 2.56
C PHE A 141 14.77 -4.56 3.90
N ILE A 142 13.75 -4.42 4.75
CA ILE A 142 13.68 -5.11 6.04
C ILE A 142 13.63 -6.63 5.83
N ASP A 143 12.83 -7.12 4.88
CA ASP A 143 12.72 -8.55 4.57
C ASP A 143 14.06 -9.12 4.09
N LYS A 144 14.77 -8.42 3.21
CA LYS A 144 16.10 -8.84 2.74
C LYS A 144 17.16 -8.77 3.85
N ALA A 145 17.12 -7.74 4.70
CA ALA A 145 18.01 -7.65 5.85
C ALA A 145 17.77 -8.80 6.85
N SER A 146 16.50 -9.17 7.07
CA SER A 146 16.13 -10.29 7.94
C SER A 146 16.58 -11.63 7.40
N ALA A 147 16.50 -11.84 6.08
CA ALA A 147 17.02 -13.03 5.42
C ALA A 147 18.55 -13.14 5.57
N GLY A 148 19.27 -12.01 5.58
CA GLY A 148 20.70 -11.97 5.88
C GLY A 148 21.05 -12.36 7.32
N LEU A 149 20.18 -12.02 8.29
CA LEU A 149 20.35 -12.42 9.69
C LEU A 149 20.18 -13.93 9.89
N ASP A 150 19.28 -14.56 9.16
CA ASP A 150 19.04 -16.01 9.20
C ASP A 150 20.32 -16.78 8.80
N THR A 151 21.03 -16.33 7.78
CA THR A 151 22.32 -16.91 7.38
C THR A 151 23.42 -16.73 8.44
N ALA A 152 23.28 -15.74 9.32
CA ALA A 152 24.18 -15.49 10.46
C ALA A 152 23.78 -16.25 11.74
N GLY A 153 22.75 -17.10 11.68
CA GLY A 153 22.29 -17.94 12.80
C GLY A 153 21.32 -17.26 13.75
N TYR A 154 20.75 -16.11 13.37
CA TYR A 154 19.69 -15.44 14.13
C TYR A 154 18.32 -15.85 13.60
N ALA A 155 17.33 -15.93 14.49
CA ALA A 155 15.98 -16.31 14.10
C ALA A 155 15.34 -15.28 13.15
N LYS A 156 14.79 -15.72 12.01
CA LYS A 156 14.15 -14.88 10.99
C LYS A 156 12.99 -14.06 11.53
N GLU A 157 12.37 -14.54 12.60
CA GLU A 157 11.25 -13.89 13.30
C GLU A 157 11.61 -12.51 13.86
N ILE A 158 12.90 -12.23 14.11
CA ILE A 158 13.38 -10.92 14.54
C ILE A 158 12.99 -9.85 13.52
N GLY A 159 13.11 -10.14 12.22
CA GLY A 159 12.68 -9.23 11.16
C GLY A 159 11.20 -8.92 11.19
N THR A 160 10.37 -9.93 11.39
CA THR A 160 8.91 -9.77 11.51
C THR A 160 8.52 -8.90 12.72
N ILE A 161 9.21 -9.07 13.85
CA ILE A 161 9.01 -8.26 15.06
C ILE A 161 9.42 -6.80 14.78
N MET A 162 10.58 -6.59 14.16
CA MET A 162 11.04 -5.24 13.79
C MET A 162 10.07 -4.56 12.83
N GLN A 163 9.57 -5.27 11.82
CA GLN A 163 8.57 -4.77 10.88
C GLN A 163 7.29 -4.34 11.60
N GLY A 164 6.77 -5.17 12.50
CA GLY A 164 5.60 -4.84 13.32
C GLY A 164 5.81 -3.57 14.17
N LEU A 165 6.96 -3.44 14.80
CA LEU A 165 7.33 -2.27 15.62
C LEU A 165 7.40 -0.98 14.76
N ILE A 166 8.02 -1.05 13.59
CA ILE A 166 8.13 0.10 12.67
C ILE A 166 6.74 0.54 12.20
N VAL A 167 5.87 -0.42 11.83
CA VAL A 167 4.50 -0.10 11.40
C VAL A 167 3.73 0.61 12.51
N ILE A 168 3.76 0.08 13.73
CA ILE A 168 3.09 0.70 14.88
C ILE A 168 3.64 2.11 15.13
N ALA A 169 4.97 2.28 15.13
CA ALA A 169 5.60 3.56 15.36
C ALA A 169 5.18 4.61 14.31
N VAL A 170 5.12 4.22 13.03
CA VAL A 170 4.72 5.12 11.95
C VAL A 170 3.23 5.47 12.03
N VAL A 171 2.36 4.50 12.27
CA VAL A 171 0.92 4.73 12.40
C VAL A 171 0.60 5.64 13.58
N VAL A 172 1.22 5.40 14.74
CA VAL A 172 1.04 6.23 15.95
C VAL A 172 1.58 7.64 15.70
N SER A 173 2.78 7.77 15.15
CA SER A 173 3.38 9.08 14.86
C SER A 173 2.52 9.90 13.90
N TYR A 174 1.98 9.24 12.87
CA TYR A 174 1.08 9.89 11.93
C TYR A 174 -0.21 10.38 12.58
N GLU A 175 -0.86 9.53 13.38
CA GLU A 175 -2.11 9.92 14.06
C GLU A 175 -1.89 11.08 15.04
N LEU A 176 -0.77 11.11 15.73
CA LEU A 176 -0.39 12.23 16.59
C LEU A 176 -0.25 13.52 15.78
N VAL A 177 0.53 13.51 14.70
CA VAL A 177 0.73 14.70 13.83
C VAL A 177 -0.59 15.18 13.24
N ARG A 178 -1.45 14.26 12.78
CA ARG A 178 -2.78 14.58 12.25
C ARG A 178 -3.65 15.26 13.30
N ARG A 179 -3.70 14.72 14.52
CA ARG A 179 -4.48 15.31 15.62
C ARG A 179 -3.97 16.69 16.01
N TYR A 180 -2.65 16.88 16.04
CA TYR A 180 -2.07 18.21 16.27
C TYR A 180 -2.43 19.20 15.16
N GLY A 181 -2.42 18.78 13.90
CA GLY A 181 -2.81 19.61 12.75
C GLY A 181 -4.27 20.08 12.82
N ILE A 182 -5.19 19.15 13.12
CA ILE A 182 -6.62 19.45 13.26
C ILE A 182 -6.87 20.43 14.42
N ARG A 183 -6.25 20.21 15.57
CA ARG A 183 -6.40 21.12 16.71
C ARG A 183 -5.92 22.53 16.40
N ARG A 184 -4.80 22.70 15.69
CA ARG A 184 -4.30 24.01 15.27
C ARG A 184 -5.24 24.69 14.28
N GLN A 185 -5.87 23.96 13.36
CA GLN A 185 -6.85 24.53 12.44
C GLN A 185 -8.12 24.99 13.16
N GLN A 186 -8.63 24.20 14.10
CA GLN A 186 -9.79 24.57 14.91
C GLN A 186 -9.54 25.82 15.74
N GLN A 187 -8.34 25.97 16.32
CA GLN A 187 -7.96 27.18 17.08
C GLN A 187 -7.91 28.42 16.18
N LYS A 188 -7.37 28.32 14.96
CA LYS A 188 -7.33 29.44 14.03
C LYS A 188 -8.74 29.89 13.60
N VAL A 189 -9.60 28.93 13.21
CA VAL A 189 -10.98 29.21 12.85
C VAL A 189 -11.76 29.83 14.03
N GLY A 190 -11.55 29.32 15.24
CA GLY A 190 -12.14 29.90 16.45
C GLY A 190 -11.72 31.36 16.69
N GLN A 191 -10.42 31.67 16.49
CA GLN A 191 -9.90 33.04 16.60
C GLN A 191 -10.43 33.96 15.52
N GLU A 192 -10.53 33.52 14.29
CA GLU A 192 -11.10 34.31 13.18
C GLU A 192 -12.59 34.60 13.37
N LEU A 193 -13.36 33.63 13.87
CA LEU A 193 -14.78 33.84 14.21
C LEU A 193 -14.93 34.80 15.38
N ALA A 194 -14.12 34.72 16.43
CA ALA A 194 -14.14 35.64 17.56
C ALA A 194 -13.77 37.04 17.13
N ALA A 195 -12.74 37.22 16.28
CA ALA A 195 -12.36 38.51 15.73
C ALA A 195 -13.46 39.13 14.81
N GLY A 196 -14.07 38.27 13.97
CA GLY A 196 -15.18 38.72 13.12
C GLY A 196 -16.45 39.15 13.91
N HIS A 197 -16.72 38.47 15.03
CA HIS A 197 -17.81 38.90 15.94
C HIS A 197 -17.49 40.22 16.65
N ALA A 198 -16.27 40.42 17.11
CA ALA A 198 -15.84 41.64 17.76
C ALA A 198 -15.98 42.89 16.83
N LEU A 199 -15.52 42.75 15.58
CA LEU A 199 -15.65 43.79 14.55
C LEU A 199 -17.12 44.12 14.20
N LYS A 200 -18.00 43.12 14.28
CA LYS A 200 -19.44 43.30 13.96
C LYS A 200 -20.21 43.98 15.11
N THR A 201 -19.79 43.78 16.36
CA THR A 201 -20.31 44.48 17.54
C THR A 201 -19.86 45.94 17.58
N ASP A 202 -18.58 46.19 17.33
CA ASP A 202 -18.02 47.55 17.29
C ASP A 202 -18.70 48.44 16.21
N ASN A 203 -18.92 47.85 15.02
CA ASN A 203 -19.62 48.56 13.93
C ASN A 203 -21.12 48.85 14.20
N LYS A 204 -21.74 48.07 15.11
CA LYS A 204 -23.11 48.35 15.54
C LYS A 204 -23.20 49.44 16.61
N GLU A 205 -22.21 49.56 17.48
CA GLU A 205 -22.14 50.62 18.48
C GLU A 205 -21.83 52.01 17.85
N VAL A 206 -21.03 52.02 16.78
CA VAL A 206 -20.70 53.27 16.06
C VAL A 206 -21.87 53.74 15.16
N ALA A 207 -22.84 52.88 14.81
CA ALA A 207 -23.97 53.18 13.96
C ALA A 207 -25.25 53.52 14.74
N ALA A 208 -25.25 53.51 16.07
CA ALA A 208 -26.36 53.88 16.97
C ALA A 208 -26.11 55.21 17.65
#